data_f9ecb6f5725ee8e3542821afd51d936e
#
_entry.id   f9ecb6f5725ee8e3542821afd51d936e
#
_cell.length_a   1.000
_cell.length_b   1.000
_cell.length_c   1.000
_cell.angle_alpha   90.00
_cell.angle_beta   90.00
_cell.angle_gamma   90.00
#
_symmetry.space_group_name_H-M   'P 1'
#
loop_
_entity.id
_entity.type
_entity.pdbx_description
1 polymer ?
#
loop_
_entity_poly.entity_id
_entity_poly.type
_entity_poly.pdbx_seq_one_letter_code
_entity_poly.pdbx_strand_id
1 'polypeptide(L)'
;MSQRMASLSLILGLALTVAACNTVGPGLAGTAAAEKSLYDRLGGKPAITAVVDDFVGRVAADTRINGKFANANIARLKSMLVDQICQASGGPCTYTGRDMKSTHAGMGVSSSDFDALVGDLVATLNKFKVPEREKNELLGALGPMKSDIVEKPMAS
;
A
#
# COMPACT_ATOMS: atom_id res chain seq x y z
N MET A 1 29.67 32.55 -64.78
CA MET A 1 29.15 33.78 -65.38
C MET A 1 28.37 34.55 -64.33
N SER A 2 28.87 35.75 -64.09
CA SER A 2 28.24 36.99 -63.63
C SER A 2 27.62 37.00 -62.24
N GLN A 3 28.29 37.60 -61.26
CA GLN A 3 28.32 39.06 -60.94
C GLN A 3 26.93 39.60 -60.57
N ARG A 4 26.64 40.36 -59.54
CA ARG A 4 27.37 41.46 -58.87
C ARG A 4 26.64 41.85 -57.57
N MET A 5 27.41 42.24 -56.57
CA MET A 5 27.48 43.54 -55.92
C MET A 5 26.25 43.99 -55.11
N ALA A 6 26.38 44.06 -53.81
CA ALA A 6 26.80 45.22 -52.97
C ALA A 6 25.68 46.25 -52.76
N SER A 7 25.24 46.43 -51.53
CA SER A 7 25.08 47.77 -50.98
C SER A 7 25.06 47.75 -49.44
N LEU A 8 26.02 48.42 -48.96
CA LEU A 8 26.27 48.88 -47.59
C LEU A 8 25.26 49.98 -47.26
N SER A 9 24.51 49.88 -46.16
CA SER A 9 23.87 51.03 -45.57
C SER A 9 23.95 50.95 -44.05
N LEU A 10 24.82 51.75 -43.55
CA LEU A 10 25.03 52.08 -42.17
C LEU A 10 23.90 53.02 -41.72
N ILE A 11 23.08 52.66 -40.72
CA ILE A 11 22.28 53.63 -39.97
C ILE A 11 22.47 53.34 -38.48
N LEU A 12 23.11 54.31 -37.88
CA LEU A 12 23.33 54.60 -36.48
C LEU A 12 21.98 54.95 -35.82
N GLY A 13 21.67 54.39 -34.66
CA GLY A 13 20.58 55.02 -33.90
C GLY A 13 19.99 54.18 -32.79
N LEU A 14 20.37 54.58 -31.61
CA LEU A 14 19.59 54.66 -30.37
C LEU A 14 19.40 53.40 -29.52
N ALA A 15 20.23 53.29 -28.50
CA ALA A 15 20.04 52.43 -27.36
C ALA A 15 18.75 52.77 -26.60
N LEU A 16 17.79 51.87 -26.60
CA LEU A 16 16.71 51.86 -25.59
C LEU A 16 16.93 50.68 -24.66
N THR A 17 17.44 50.99 -23.48
CA THR A 17 17.48 50.05 -22.36
C THR A 17 16.05 49.77 -21.89
N VAL A 18 15.47 48.68 -22.30
CA VAL A 18 14.25 48.16 -21.71
C VAL A 18 14.64 47.37 -20.50
N ALA A 19 14.44 47.93 -19.31
CA ALA A 19 14.48 47.19 -18.05
C ALA A 19 13.39 46.14 -18.08
N ALA A 20 13.76 44.88 -18.30
CA ALA A 20 12.87 43.73 -18.14
C ALA A 20 12.59 43.58 -16.64
N CYS A 21 11.48 44.11 -16.17
CA CYS A 21 10.89 43.72 -14.91
C CYS A 21 10.54 42.24 -15.02
N ASN A 22 11.36 41.40 -14.38
CA ASN A 22 11.06 40.00 -14.17
C ASN A 22 9.91 39.92 -13.15
N THR A 23 8.66 40.00 -13.62
CA THR A 23 7.51 39.65 -12.82
C THR A 23 7.56 38.12 -12.65
N VAL A 24 8.13 37.71 -11.51
CA VAL A 24 7.93 36.35 -10.98
C VAL A 24 6.42 36.23 -10.75
N GLY A 25 5.72 35.65 -11.72
CA GLY A 25 4.35 35.25 -11.55
C GLY A 25 4.28 34.25 -10.41
N PRO A 26 3.18 34.24 -9.61
CA PRO A 26 2.99 33.21 -8.60
C PRO A 26 3.00 31.86 -9.33
N GLY A 27 4.04 31.05 -9.03
CA GLY A 27 4.14 29.70 -9.54
C GLY A 27 2.83 28.98 -9.26
N LEU A 28 2.23 28.47 -10.32
CA LEU A 28 1.20 27.45 -10.21
C LEU A 28 1.80 26.31 -9.40
N ALA A 29 1.56 26.32 -8.08
CA ALA A 29 1.71 25.15 -7.27
C ALA A 29 0.75 24.14 -7.88
N GLY A 30 1.28 23.28 -8.74
CA GLY A 30 0.56 22.12 -9.23
C GLY A 30 0.09 21.39 -7.98
N THR A 31 -1.21 21.38 -7.73
CA THR A 31 -1.81 20.52 -6.75
C THR A 31 -1.52 19.10 -7.26
N ALA A 32 -0.42 18.51 -6.75
CA ALA A 32 -0.21 17.07 -6.90
C ALA A 32 -1.50 16.45 -6.37
N ALA A 33 -2.28 15.84 -7.25
CA ALA A 33 -3.48 15.12 -6.85
C ALA A 33 -3.02 14.12 -5.78
N ALA A 34 -3.58 14.22 -4.57
CA ALA A 34 -3.20 13.37 -3.47
C ALA A 34 -3.33 11.91 -3.94
N GLU A 35 -2.23 11.17 -3.83
CA GLU A 35 -2.22 9.77 -4.27
C GLU A 35 -3.29 9.01 -3.48
N LYS A 36 -4.08 8.17 -4.18
CA LYS A 36 -5.13 7.36 -3.55
C LYS A 36 -4.52 6.50 -2.44
N SER A 37 -5.23 6.39 -1.32
CA SER A 37 -4.83 5.51 -0.23
C SER A 37 -4.64 4.07 -0.72
N LEU A 38 -3.87 3.25 -0.01
CA LEU A 38 -3.77 1.83 -0.33
C LEU A 38 -5.17 1.18 -0.30
N TYR A 39 -6.02 1.57 0.65
CA TYR A 39 -7.41 1.13 0.73
C TYR A 39 -8.18 1.36 -0.57
N ASP A 40 -8.09 2.56 -1.16
CA ASP A 40 -8.77 2.89 -2.41
C ASP A 40 -8.20 2.10 -3.59
N ARG A 41 -6.88 1.92 -3.63
CA ARG A 41 -6.20 1.15 -4.67
C ARG A 41 -6.51 -0.35 -4.58
N LEU A 42 -6.76 -0.87 -3.39
CA LEU A 42 -7.23 -2.26 -3.17
C LEU A 42 -8.69 -2.47 -3.57
N GLY A 43 -9.45 -1.41 -3.83
CA GLY A 43 -10.87 -1.48 -4.20
C GLY A 43 -11.84 -1.34 -3.02
N GLY A 44 -11.35 -0.84 -1.89
CA GLY A 44 -12.16 -0.53 -0.73
C GLY A 44 -12.68 -1.75 0.05
N LYS A 45 -13.59 -1.50 0.98
CA LYS A 45 -14.11 -2.53 1.90
C LYS A 45 -14.71 -3.75 1.18
N PRO A 46 -15.46 -3.62 0.07
CA PRO A 46 -16.00 -4.81 -0.63
C PRO A 46 -14.90 -5.75 -1.15
N ALA A 47 -13.84 -5.21 -1.75
CA ALA A 47 -12.73 -6.00 -2.26
C ALA A 47 -11.93 -6.64 -1.11
N ILE A 48 -11.66 -5.90 -0.04
CA ILE A 48 -11.03 -6.42 1.17
C ILE A 48 -11.85 -7.57 1.77
N THR A 49 -13.18 -7.44 1.82
CA THR A 49 -14.07 -8.51 2.32
C THR A 49 -13.93 -9.78 1.48
N ALA A 50 -13.95 -9.67 0.15
CA ALA A 50 -13.78 -10.82 -0.74
C ALA A 50 -12.41 -11.50 -0.55
N VAL A 51 -11.34 -10.72 -0.40
CA VAL A 51 -10.00 -11.22 -0.10
C VAL A 51 -9.97 -11.95 1.24
N VAL A 52 -10.54 -11.37 2.30
CA VAL A 52 -10.59 -11.98 3.63
C VAL A 52 -11.40 -13.28 3.62
N ASP A 53 -12.49 -13.35 2.86
CA ASP A 53 -13.30 -14.56 2.76
C ASP A 53 -12.51 -15.72 2.15
N ASP A 54 -11.78 -15.48 1.04
CA ASP A 54 -10.93 -16.50 0.42
C ASP A 54 -9.73 -16.86 1.30
N PHE A 55 -9.09 -15.86 1.90
CA PHE A 55 -7.95 -16.05 2.80
C PHE A 55 -8.30 -16.95 3.99
N VAL A 56 -9.40 -16.67 4.69
CA VAL A 56 -9.84 -17.50 5.81
C VAL A 56 -10.21 -18.92 5.35
N GLY A 57 -10.76 -19.07 4.14
CA GLY A 57 -11.00 -20.38 3.53
C GLY A 57 -9.69 -21.16 3.30
N ARG A 58 -8.62 -20.50 2.85
CA ARG A 58 -7.29 -21.12 2.69
C ARG A 58 -6.70 -21.55 4.04
N VAL A 59 -6.71 -20.65 5.01
CA VAL A 59 -6.23 -20.93 6.36
C VAL A 59 -6.95 -22.12 6.98
N ALA A 60 -8.25 -22.24 6.77
CA ALA A 60 -9.03 -23.41 7.25
C ALA A 60 -8.62 -24.72 6.56
N ALA A 61 -8.13 -24.65 5.33
CA ALA A 61 -7.65 -25.82 4.58
C ALA A 61 -6.16 -26.14 4.82
N ASP A 62 -5.38 -25.18 5.34
CA ASP A 62 -3.95 -25.38 5.60
C ASP A 62 -3.71 -26.15 6.90
N THR A 63 -3.36 -27.42 6.78
CA THR A 63 -3.15 -28.33 7.92
C THR A 63 -1.97 -27.91 8.81
N ARG A 64 -1.09 -27.04 8.35
CA ARG A 64 0.04 -26.53 9.15
C ARG A 64 -0.44 -25.62 10.27
N ILE A 65 -1.52 -24.85 10.04
CA ILE A 65 -1.94 -23.77 10.93
C ILE A 65 -3.43 -23.81 11.33
N ASN A 66 -4.28 -24.57 10.62
CA ASN A 66 -5.74 -24.57 10.86
C ASN A 66 -6.12 -24.94 12.30
N GLY A 67 -5.32 -25.77 12.97
CA GLY A 67 -5.51 -26.11 14.38
C GLY A 67 -5.49 -24.92 15.33
N LYS A 68 -4.78 -23.83 14.98
CA LYS A 68 -4.77 -22.60 15.76
C LYS A 68 -6.11 -21.85 15.75
N PHE A 69 -6.96 -22.16 14.76
CA PHE A 69 -8.26 -21.53 14.55
C PHE A 69 -9.44 -22.42 14.94
N ALA A 70 -9.19 -23.64 15.48
CA ALA A 70 -10.22 -24.63 15.77
C ALA A 70 -11.37 -24.11 16.66
N ASN A 71 -11.07 -23.22 17.59
CA ASN A 71 -12.04 -22.61 18.51
C ASN A 71 -12.42 -21.16 18.14
N ALA A 72 -12.00 -20.68 16.96
CA ALA A 72 -12.28 -19.32 16.55
C ALA A 72 -13.74 -19.15 16.07
N ASN A 73 -14.37 -18.06 16.46
CA ASN A 73 -15.61 -17.63 15.81
C ASN A 73 -15.24 -17.03 14.45
N ILE A 74 -15.45 -17.82 13.39
CA ILE A 74 -15.01 -17.47 12.03
C ILE A 74 -15.68 -16.18 11.52
N ALA A 75 -16.97 -15.97 11.80
CA ALA A 75 -17.67 -14.76 11.38
C ALA A 75 -17.05 -13.51 12.04
N ARG A 76 -16.76 -13.58 13.34
CA ARG A 76 -16.07 -12.50 14.07
C ARG A 76 -14.64 -12.30 13.57
N LEU A 77 -13.89 -13.40 13.33
CA LEU A 77 -12.53 -13.34 12.80
C LEU A 77 -12.50 -12.59 11.47
N LYS A 78 -13.37 -12.94 10.52
CA LYS A 78 -13.48 -12.26 9.23
C LYS A 78 -13.78 -10.78 9.39
N SER A 79 -14.76 -10.41 10.23
CA SER A 79 -15.09 -9.01 10.49
C SER A 79 -13.89 -8.23 11.03
N MET A 80 -13.18 -8.79 12.02
CA MET A 80 -12.00 -8.14 12.61
C MET A 80 -10.86 -7.99 11.59
N LEU A 81 -10.60 -9.00 10.75
CA LEU A 81 -9.59 -8.92 9.70
C LEU A 81 -9.94 -7.86 8.64
N VAL A 82 -11.20 -7.76 8.24
CA VAL A 82 -11.65 -6.72 7.31
C VAL A 82 -11.39 -5.32 7.89
N ASP A 83 -11.77 -5.09 9.14
CA ASP A 83 -11.59 -3.78 9.77
C ASP A 83 -10.10 -3.47 10.01
N GLN A 84 -9.29 -4.48 10.38
CA GLN A 84 -7.84 -4.34 10.54
C GLN A 84 -7.14 -3.98 9.23
N ILE A 85 -7.42 -4.69 8.15
CA ILE A 85 -6.84 -4.41 6.83
C ILE A 85 -7.30 -3.06 6.31
N CYS A 86 -8.59 -2.75 6.47
CA CYS A 86 -9.15 -1.45 6.09
C CYS A 86 -8.42 -0.30 6.81
N GLN A 87 -8.27 -0.39 8.12
CA GLN A 87 -7.54 0.63 8.91
C GLN A 87 -6.07 0.69 8.51
N ALA A 88 -5.39 -0.45 8.41
CA ALA A 88 -3.96 -0.52 8.08
C ALA A 88 -3.65 0.00 6.67
N SER A 89 -4.61 -0.04 5.75
CA SER A 89 -4.47 0.47 4.38
C SER A 89 -4.92 1.93 4.21
N GLY A 90 -5.26 2.62 5.30
CA GLY A 90 -5.70 4.03 5.26
C GLY A 90 -7.17 4.20 4.89
N GLY A 91 -7.99 3.19 5.12
CA GLY A 91 -9.43 3.25 4.96
C GLY A 91 -10.15 3.86 6.19
N PRO A 92 -11.46 4.10 6.08
CA PRO A 92 -12.25 4.79 7.12
C PRO A 92 -12.68 3.88 8.29
N CYS A 93 -12.24 2.62 8.32
CA CYS A 93 -12.61 1.68 9.37
C CYS A 93 -11.81 1.92 10.65
N THR A 94 -12.39 1.50 11.77
CA THR A 94 -11.69 1.44 13.05
C THR A 94 -11.64 0.00 13.53
N TYR A 95 -10.44 -0.52 13.75
CA TYR A 95 -10.25 -1.83 14.34
C TYR A 95 -10.58 -1.75 15.85
N THR A 96 -11.58 -2.48 16.28
CA THR A 96 -12.04 -2.52 17.66
C THR A 96 -11.72 -3.82 18.38
N GLY A 97 -10.88 -4.67 17.74
CA GLY A 97 -10.40 -5.91 18.35
C GLY A 97 -9.36 -5.66 19.43
N ARG A 98 -8.97 -6.74 20.11
CA ARG A 98 -7.82 -6.70 21.02
C ARG A 98 -6.52 -6.50 20.25
N ASP A 99 -5.51 -5.97 20.90
CA ASP A 99 -4.16 -5.89 20.33
C ASP A 99 -3.61 -7.30 19.97
N MET A 100 -2.62 -7.34 19.08
CA MET A 100 -2.10 -8.60 18.55
C MET A 100 -1.46 -9.45 19.64
N LYS A 101 -0.72 -8.85 20.56
CA LYS A 101 -0.06 -9.55 21.65
C LYS A 101 -1.08 -10.25 22.56
N SER A 102 -2.09 -9.51 23.03
CA SER A 102 -3.15 -10.06 23.88
C SER A 102 -4.02 -11.09 23.18
N THR A 103 -4.20 -10.94 21.85
CA THR A 103 -5.02 -11.85 21.04
C THR A 103 -4.33 -13.20 20.87
N HIS A 104 -3.01 -13.23 20.72
CA HIS A 104 -2.25 -14.44 20.40
C HIS A 104 -1.54 -15.05 21.62
N ALA A 105 -1.63 -14.40 22.78
CA ALA A 105 -1.02 -14.89 24.03
C ALA A 105 -1.51 -16.30 24.37
N GLY A 106 -0.55 -17.21 24.58
CA GLY A 106 -0.82 -18.62 24.93
C GLY A 106 -1.21 -19.52 23.75
N MET A 107 -1.25 -18.99 22.51
CA MET A 107 -1.55 -19.80 21.33
C MET A 107 -0.34 -20.60 20.83
N GLY A 108 0.86 -20.28 21.33
CA GLY A 108 2.12 -20.92 20.94
C GLY A 108 2.43 -20.75 19.44
N VAL A 109 2.12 -19.59 18.89
CA VAL A 109 2.39 -19.27 17.49
C VAL A 109 3.88 -19.25 17.24
N SER A 110 4.37 -20.06 16.31
CA SER A 110 5.76 -20.06 15.86
C SER A 110 6.00 -19.14 14.67
N SER A 111 7.27 -18.85 14.38
CA SER A 111 7.62 -18.12 13.15
C SER A 111 7.16 -18.85 11.90
N SER A 112 7.24 -20.19 11.88
CA SER A 112 6.76 -20.98 10.73
C SER A 112 5.24 -20.94 10.57
N ASP A 113 4.48 -20.86 11.67
CA ASP A 113 3.02 -20.69 11.60
C ASP A 113 2.68 -19.31 10.99
N PHE A 114 3.40 -18.28 11.42
CA PHE A 114 3.23 -16.92 10.87
C PHE A 114 3.58 -16.87 9.37
N ASP A 115 4.69 -17.49 8.99
CA ASP A 115 5.14 -17.51 7.59
C ASP A 115 4.18 -18.32 6.70
N ALA A 116 3.57 -19.40 7.22
CA ALA A 116 2.50 -20.13 6.53
C ALA A 116 1.26 -19.26 6.31
N LEU A 117 0.83 -18.52 7.34
CA LEU A 117 -0.28 -17.56 7.24
C LEU A 117 -0.03 -16.48 6.18
N VAL A 118 1.18 -15.91 6.17
CA VAL A 118 1.58 -14.92 5.15
C VAL A 118 1.56 -15.54 3.76
N GLY A 119 2.01 -16.78 3.61
CA GLY A 119 1.93 -17.53 2.35
C GLY A 119 0.50 -17.67 1.82
N ASP A 120 -0.45 -17.99 2.69
CA ASP A 120 -1.88 -18.07 2.34
C ASP A 120 -2.44 -16.70 1.92
N LEU A 121 -2.05 -15.63 2.61
CA LEU A 121 -2.44 -14.28 2.23
C LEU A 121 -1.89 -13.91 0.84
N VAL A 122 -0.61 -14.16 0.60
CA VAL A 122 0.02 -13.89 -0.71
C VAL A 122 -0.67 -14.69 -1.82
N ALA A 123 -0.98 -15.97 -1.59
CA ALA A 123 -1.69 -16.80 -2.55
C ALA A 123 -3.09 -16.26 -2.85
N THR A 124 -3.79 -15.75 -1.84
CA THR A 124 -5.09 -15.10 -2.01
C THR A 124 -4.96 -13.81 -2.83
N LEU A 125 -4.03 -12.92 -2.46
CA LEU A 125 -3.80 -11.66 -3.18
C LEU A 125 -3.45 -11.91 -4.67
N ASN A 126 -2.68 -12.96 -4.96
CA ASN A 126 -2.38 -13.39 -6.33
C ASN A 126 -3.64 -13.87 -7.07
N LYS A 127 -4.51 -14.65 -6.42
CA LYS A 127 -5.80 -15.10 -6.99
C LYS A 127 -6.67 -13.90 -7.38
N PHE A 128 -6.71 -12.87 -6.56
CA PHE A 128 -7.45 -11.62 -6.82
C PHE A 128 -6.70 -10.66 -7.75
N LYS A 129 -5.52 -11.05 -8.27
CA LYS A 129 -4.69 -10.25 -9.19
C LYS A 129 -4.32 -8.88 -8.61
N VAL A 130 -4.13 -8.80 -7.29
CA VAL A 130 -3.66 -7.57 -6.65
C VAL A 130 -2.25 -7.26 -7.17
N PRO A 131 -1.99 -6.03 -7.67
CA PRO A 131 -0.68 -5.68 -8.22
C PRO A 131 0.42 -5.77 -7.16
N GLU A 132 1.67 -6.01 -7.60
CA GLU A 132 2.82 -6.21 -6.70
C GLU A 132 3.04 -5.04 -5.73
N ARG A 133 2.83 -3.82 -6.20
CA ARG A 133 2.97 -2.62 -5.37
C ARG A 133 2.03 -2.68 -4.16
N GLU A 134 0.73 -2.90 -4.40
CA GLU A 134 -0.30 -2.95 -3.36
C GLU A 134 -0.08 -4.13 -2.42
N LYS A 135 0.35 -5.30 -2.94
CA LYS A 135 0.72 -6.45 -2.11
C LYS A 135 1.86 -6.11 -1.16
N ASN A 136 2.94 -5.52 -1.68
CA ASN A 136 4.11 -5.18 -0.88
C ASN A 136 3.78 -4.11 0.17
N GLU A 137 2.97 -3.11 -0.16
CA GLU A 137 2.51 -2.11 0.79
C GLU A 137 1.65 -2.74 1.90
N LEU A 138 0.72 -3.63 1.55
CA LEU A 138 -0.11 -4.33 2.53
C LEU A 138 0.71 -5.24 3.45
N LEU A 139 1.61 -6.04 2.88
CA LEU A 139 2.50 -6.91 3.65
C LEU A 139 3.44 -6.09 4.54
N GLY A 140 3.89 -4.93 4.06
CA GLY A 140 4.70 -3.99 4.84
C GLY A 140 3.94 -3.37 6.03
N ALA A 141 2.64 -3.13 5.88
CA ALA A 141 1.79 -2.62 6.95
C ALA A 141 1.47 -3.69 8.01
N LEU A 142 1.34 -4.96 7.62
CA LEU A 142 0.98 -6.07 8.52
C LEU A 142 2.21 -6.76 9.12
N GLY A 143 3.34 -6.78 8.41
CA GLY A 143 4.56 -7.49 8.79
C GLY A 143 5.10 -7.15 10.19
N PRO A 144 5.13 -5.88 10.61
CA PRO A 144 5.58 -5.49 11.95
C PRO A 144 4.82 -6.15 13.10
N MET A 145 3.58 -6.61 12.86
CA MET A 145 2.78 -7.32 13.86
C MET A 145 3.37 -8.69 14.23
N LYS A 146 4.30 -9.23 13.44
CA LYS A 146 4.96 -10.52 13.69
C LYS A 146 5.55 -10.59 15.10
N SER A 147 6.17 -9.52 15.57
CA SER A 147 6.79 -9.46 16.91
C SER A 147 5.80 -9.61 18.07
N ASP A 148 4.54 -9.22 17.86
CA ASP A 148 3.48 -9.33 18.86
C ASP A 148 2.71 -10.65 18.76
N ILE A 149 2.80 -11.33 17.64
CA ILE A 149 2.05 -12.57 17.33
C ILE A 149 2.89 -13.81 17.64
N VAL A 150 4.18 -13.79 17.31
CA VAL A 150 5.07 -14.95 17.45
C VAL A 150 5.57 -15.09 18.88
N GLU A 151 5.18 -16.18 19.53
CA GLU A 151 5.64 -16.53 20.88
C GLU A 151 6.86 -17.46 20.86
N LYS A 152 7.04 -18.23 19.78
CA LYS A 152 8.14 -19.18 19.61
C LYS A 152 8.96 -18.77 18.38
N PRO A 153 10.01 -17.95 18.54
CA PRO A 153 10.94 -17.71 17.44
C PRO A 153 11.55 -19.03 16.98
N MET A 154 11.98 -19.08 15.71
CA MET A 154 12.68 -20.28 15.21
C MET A 154 13.89 -20.55 16.12
N ALA A 155 14.04 -21.79 16.55
CA ALA A 155 15.28 -22.23 17.20
C ALA A 155 16.42 -22.07 16.17
N SER A 156 17.42 -21.28 16.54
CA SER A 156 18.66 -21.09 15.78
C SER A 156 19.51 -22.35 15.75
#